data_2540818203ac904f1601bd08c0424f9d
#
_entry.id   2540818203ac904f1601bd08c0424f9d
#
_cell.length_a   1.000
_cell.length_b   1.000
_cell.length_c   1.000
_cell.angle_alpha   90.00
_cell.angle_beta   90.00
_cell.angle_gamma   90.00
#
_symmetry.space_group_name_H-M   'P 1'
#
loop_
_entity.id
_entity.type
_entity.pdbx_description
1 polymer ?
#
loop_
_entity_poly.entity_id
_entity_poly.type
_entity_poly.pdbx_seq_one_letter_code
_entity_poly.pdbx_strand_id
1 'polypeptide(L)'
;MLETICEVMKHSYDKGMISTRDGNVSIRHADRDHFYVTPSGIRKPVIQYDMFKKLKADDCEEMYFTDIASGLKPTGELPLHWGLQRIIPTGCRVVLHTHPTYIVAAMHAGIQLNELVELFPELGRYSRVAENVPDVPPISQELADETFKRLELDPETGKCGFDIIGIKGHGVVAIDETPWRAFEHVERLDHICHIVLASGNF
;
A
#
# COMPACT_ATOMS: atom_id res chain seq x y z
N MET A 1 -14.72 9.21 2.35
CA MET A 1 -13.29 8.82 2.18
C MET A 1 -12.96 7.51 2.91
N LEU A 2 -13.20 7.37 4.21
CA LEU A 2 -12.99 6.09 4.92
C LEU A 2 -13.94 4.99 4.42
N GLU A 3 -15.17 5.31 4.08
CA GLU A 3 -16.12 4.38 3.45
C GLU A 3 -15.56 3.85 2.12
N THR A 4 -15.02 4.73 1.27
CA THR A 4 -14.37 4.34 0.02
C THR A 4 -13.17 3.41 0.24
N ILE A 5 -12.41 3.60 1.31
CA ILE A 5 -11.33 2.67 1.69
C ILE A 5 -11.92 1.29 2.05
N CYS A 6 -13.02 1.25 2.80
CA CYS A 6 -13.69 -0.02 3.13
C CYS A 6 -14.14 -0.76 1.85
N GLU A 7 -14.68 -0.02 0.88
CA GLU A 7 -15.07 -0.57 -0.43
C GLU A 7 -13.84 -1.15 -1.16
N VAL A 8 -12.73 -0.41 -1.22
CA VAL A 8 -11.48 -0.86 -1.86
C VAL A 8 -10.91 -2.09 -1.17
N MET A 9 -10.89 -2.14 0.16
CA MET A 9 -10.41 -3.31 0.90
C MET A 9 -11.28 -4.55 0.66
N LYS A 10 -12.61 -4.37 0.63
CA LYS A 10 -13.53 -5.45 0.27
C LYS A 10 -13.31 -5.90 -1.17
N HIS A 11 -13.16 -4.98 -2.11
CA HIS A 11 -12.91 -5.27 -3.51
C HIS A 11 -11.58 -6.00 -3.73
N SER A 12 -10.53 -5.58 -3.02
CA SER A 12 -9.24 -6.27 -3.01
C SER A 12 -9.36 -7.73 -2.53
N TYR A 13 -10.20 -7.98 -1.52
CA TYR A 13 -10.51 -9.33 -1.07
C TYR A 13 -11.30 -10.12 -2.13
N ASP A 14 -12.35 -9.55 -2.69
CA ASP A 14 -13.20 -10.20 -3.69
C ASP A 14 -12.40 -10.57 -4.96
N LYS A 15 -11.35 -9.81 -5.28
CA LYS A 15 -10.42 -10.06 -6.38
C LYS A 15 -9.25 -11.01 -6.03
N GLY A 16 -9.15 -11.47 -4.80
CA GLY A 16 -8.06 -12.34 -4.37
C GLY A 16 -6.69 -11.65 -4.24
N MET A 17 -6.70 -10.31 -4.11
CA MET A 17 -5.48 -9.51 -3.92
C MET A 17 -5.04 -9.44 -2.46
N ILE A 18 -5.88 -9.86 -1.54
CA ILE A 18 -5.59 -10.05 -0.12
C ILE A 18 -6.35 -11.26 0.41
N SER A 19 -5.83 -11.89 1.46
CA SER A 19 -6.61 -12.87 2.23
C SER A 19 -7.49 -12.18 3.29
N THR A 20 -8.25 -12.94 4.04
CA THR A 20 -9.23 -12.41 5.00
C THR A 20 -8.64 -11.38 5.97
N ARG A 21 -7.37 -11.53 6.38
CA ARG A 21 -6.75 -10.68 7.41
C ARG A 21 -5.53 -9.90 6.92
N ASP A 22 -5.05 -10.22 5.73
CA ASP A 22 -3.88 -9.58 5.14
C ASP A 22 -4.21 -8.23 4.51
N GLY A 23 -3.16 -7.51 4.12
CA GLY A 23 -3.27 -6.19 3.57
C GLY A 23 -3.68 -5.14 4.61
N ASN A 24 -3.35 -3.92 4.34
CA ASN A 24 -3.67 -2.77 5.17
C ASN A 24 -3.63 -1.49 4.34
N VAL A 25 -4.23 -0.45 4.88
CA VAL A 25 -4.32 0.82 4.19
C VAL A 25 -4.29 1.96 5.19
N SER A 26 -3.68 3.06 4.82
CA SER A 26 -3.81 4.32 5.55
C SER A 26 -4.20 5.47 4.62
N ILE A 27 -4.81 6.49 5.20
CA ILE A 27 -5.15 7.72 4.50
C ILE A 27 -4.92 8.92 5.39
N ARG A 28 -4.20 9.92 4.87
CA ARG A 28 -4.00 11.18 5.56
C ARG A 28 -5.24 12.06 5.42
N HIS A 29 -5.65 12.67 6.50
CA HIS A 29 -6.75 13.62 6.48
C HIS A 29 -6.35 14.94 5.82
N ALA A 30 -7.34 15.67 5.28
CA ALA A 30 -7.11 16.92 4.55
C ALA A 30 -6.50 18.05 5.42
N ASP A 31 -6.74 18.05 6.75
CA ASP A 31 -6.11 18.99 7.70
C ASP A 31 -4.62 18.70 7.93
N ARG A 32 -4.13 17.53 7.51
CA ARG A 32 -2.74 17.07 7.59
C ARG A 32 -2.21 16.76 8.99
N ASP A 33 -2.96 17.01 10.02
CA ASP A 33 -2.51 16.80 11.40
C ASP A 33 -2.59 15.34 11.81
N HIS A 34 -3.41 14.56 11.10
CA HIS A 34 -3.61 13.16 11.43
C HIS A 34 -3.87 12.29 10.18
N PHE A 35 -3.73 11.00 10.38
CA PHE A 35 -4.08 9.98 9.38
C PHE A 35 -4.88 8.86 10.02
N TYR A 36 -5.60 8.13 9.19
CA TYR A 36 -6.31 6.93 9.58
C TYR A 36 -5.58 5.70 9.03
N VAL A 37 -5.53 4.63 9.80
CA VAL A 37 -4.91 3.36 9.40
C VAL A 37 -5.76 2.19 9.84
N THR A 38 -5.77 1.12 9.05
CA THR A 38 -6.47 -0.11 9.39
C THR A 38 -5.93 -0.72 10.68
N PRO A 39 -6.79 -1.25 11.55
CA PRO A 39 -6.36 -1.98 12.72
C PRO A 39 -5.83 -3.38 12.37
N SER A 40 -5.01 -3.91 13.26
CA SER A 40 -4.48 -5.27 13.19
C SER A 40 -5.55 -6.32 13.45
N GLY A 41 -5.45 -7.45 12.78
CA GLY A 41 -6.20 -8.68 13.09
C GLY A 41 -7.69 -8.67 12.69
N ILE A 42 -8.21 -7.59 12.09
CA ILE A 42 -9.60 -7.56 11.62
C ILE A 42 -9.78 -8.24 10.26
N ARG A 43 -11.00 -8.69 9.99
CA ARG A 43 -11.38 -9.27 8.70
C ARG A 43 -11.66 -8.16 7.68
N LYS A 44 -10.85 -8.06 6.63
CA LYS A 44 -10.94 -6.99 5.63
C LYS A 44 -12.26 -6.94 4.85
N PRO A 45 -12.92 -8.08 4.52
CA PRO A 45 -14.23 -8.03 3.81
C PRO A 45 -15.35 -7.34 4.59
N VAL A 46 -15.22 -7.22 5.92
CA VAL A 46 -16.24 -6.64 6.80
C VAL A 46 -15.73 -5.44 7.60
N ILE A 47 -14.61 -4.84 7.16
CA ILE A 47 -14.07 -3.64 7.78
C ILE A 47 -15.08 -2.48 7.64
N GLN A 48 -15.22 -1.69 8.70
CA GLN A 48 -16.05 -0.50 8.74
C GLN A 48 -15.20 0.72 9.09
N TYR A 49 -15.67 1.90 8.68
CA TYR A 49 -14.92 3.15 8.83
C TYR A 49 -14.63 3.50 10.30
N ASP A 50 -15.52 3.13 11.22
CA ASP A 50 -15.40 3.36 12.67
C ASP A 50 -14.38 2.46 13.39
N MET A 51 -13.83 1.47 12.68
CA MET A 51 -12.77 0.58 13.17
C MET A 51 -11.36 1.15 12.96
N PHE A 52 -11.19 2.17 12.12
CA PHE A 52 -9.87 2.71 11.82
C PHE A 52 -9.23 3.38 13.02
N LYS A 53 -7.92 3.23 13.15
CA LYS A 53 -7.13 3.97 14.14
C LYS A 53 -6.85 5.38 13.61
N LYS A 54 -7.06 6.39 14.43
CA LYS A 54 -6.71 7.78 14.15
C LYS A 54 -5.42 8.11 14.88
N LEU A 55 -4.40 8.53 14.15
CA LEU A 55 -3.06 8.78 14.68
C LEU A 55 -2.58 10.16 14.23
N LYS A 56 -1.84 10.88 15.11
CA LYS A 56 -1.16 12.10 14.73
C LYS A 56 -0.09 11.84 13.67
N ALA A 57 0.07 12.76 12.74
CA ALA A 57 1.02 12.59 11.64
C ALA A 57 2.47 12.82 12.06
N ASP A 58 2.72 13.67 13.04
CA ASP A 58 4.06 14.09 13.50
C ASP A 58 4.74 13.04 14.43
N ASP A 59 4.04 12.55 15.43
CA ASP A 59 4.57 11.68 16.47
C ASP A 59 3.92 10.30 16.56
N CYS A 60 2.93 10.03 15.69
CA CYS A 60 2.14 8.78 15.67
C CYS A 60 1.33 8.51 16.95
N GLU A 61 1.11 9.54 17.79
CA GLU A 61 0.27 9.40 18.98
C GLU A 61 -1.18 9.06 18.58
N GLU A 62 -1.77 8.13 19.33
CA GLU A 62 -3.15 7.72 19.10
C GLU A 62 -4.13 8.81 19.51
N MET A 63 -5.06 9.14 18.62
CA MET A 63 -6.16 10.08 18.87
C MET A 63 -7.47 9.31 19.03
N TYR A 64 -8.33 9.77 19.90
CA TYR A 64 -9.67 9.22 20.01
C TYR A 64 -10.44 9.42 18.68
N PHE A 65 -11.07 8.38 18.21
CA PHE A 65 -11.94 8.42 17.03
C PHE A 65 -13.33 7.83 17.33
N THR A 66 -13.38 6.56 17.76
CA THR A 66 -14.62 5.88 18.15
C THR A 66 -14.35 4.89 19.29
N ASP A 67 -15.38 4.48 20.01
CA ASP A 67 -15.26 3.45 21.06
C ASP A 67 -14.76 2.12 20.49
N ILE A 68 -15.20 1.76 19.28
CA ILE A 68 -14.77 0.54 18.58
C ILE A 68 -13.26 0.61 18.29
N ALA A 69 -12.80 1.72 17.72
CA ALA A 69 -11.39 1.91 17.39
C ALA A 69 -10.49 1.92 18.63
N SER A 70 -10.96 2.42 19.77
CA SER A 70 -10.15 2.50 21.00
C SER A 70 -9.73 1.14 21.54
N GLY A 71 -10.53 0.08 21.30
CA GLY A 71 -10.22 -1.30 21.67
C GLY A 71 -9.29 -2.06 20.71
N LEU A 72 -8.92 -1.44 19.59
CA LEU A 72 -8.12 -2.08 18.54
C LEU A 72 -6.68 -1.56 18.54
N LYS A 73 -5.74 -2.36 18.06
CA LYS A 73 -4.35 -1.94 17.81
C LYS A 73 -4.17 -1.55 16.34
N PRO A 74 -3.32 -0.58 15.99
CA PRO A 74 -3.00 -0.29 14.59
C PRO A 74 -2.33 -1.50 13.92
N THR A 75 -2.29 -1.49 12.59
CA THR A 75 -1.57 -2.52 11.81
C THR A 75 -0.13 -2.69 12.28
N GLY A 76 0.40 -3.93 12.19
CA GLY A 76 1.82 -4.19 12.48
C GLY A 76 2.77 -3.46 11.55
N GLU A 77 2.33 -3.10 10.33
CA GLU A 77 3.13 -2.34 9.36
C GLU A 77 3.04 -0.81 9.55
N LEU A 78 2.69 -0.39 10.77
CA LEU A 78 2.61 1.04 11.11
C LEU A 78 3.88 1.84 10.77
N PRO A 79 5.12 1.33 10.94
CA PRO A 79 6.32 2.08 10.54
C PRO A 79 6.30 2.50 9.08
N LEU A 80 5.90 1.62 8.17
CA LEU A 80 5.74 1.92 6.74
C LEU A 80 4.68 2.99 6.50
N HIS A 81 3.49 2.81 7.05
CA HIS A 81 2.38 3.76 6.87
C HIS A 81 2.70 5.13 7.47
N TRP A 82 3.18 5.16 8.71
CA TRP A 82 3.51 6.42 9.38
C TRP A 82 4.62 7.17 8.66
N GLY A 83 5.71 6.48 8.28
CA GLY A 83 6.81 7.09 7.57
C GLY A 83 6.37 7.78 6.28
N LEU A 84 5.49 7.14 5.50
CA LEU A 84 4.91 7.73 4.30
C LEU A 84 3.94 8.87 4.62
N GLN A 85 3.06 8.69 5.59
CA GLN A 85 2.03 9.69 5.92
C GLN A 85 2.61 10.97 6.54
N ARG A 86 3.67 10.90 7.34
CA ARG A 86 4.26 12.09 7.98
C ARG A 86 5.03 12.98 7.01
N ILE A 87 5.68 12.39 5.99
CA ILE A 87 6.58 13.12 5.08
C ILE A 87 5.80 13.81 3.96
N ILE A 88 4.63 13.32 3.61
CA ILE A 88 3.90 13.78 2.45
C ILE A 88 3.11 15.05 2.76
N PRO A 89 3.51 16.23 2.23
CA PRO A 89 3.00 17.51 2.67
C PRO A 89 1.68 17.94 2.01
N THR A 90 1.20 17.28 0.98
CA THR A 90 0.10 17.80 0.16
C THR A 90 -1.05 16.82 -0.02
N GLY A 91 -2.26 17.25 0.40
CA GLY A 91 -3.51 16.56 0.10
C GLY A 91 -3.78 15.32 0.94
N CYS A 92 -4.88 14.67 0.65
CA CYS A 92 -5.16 13.32 1.10
C CYS A 92 -4.22 12.37 0.37
N ARG A 93 -3.60 11.45 1.08
CA ARG A 93 -2.80 10.42 0.46
C ARG A 93 -3.16 9.07 1.04
N VAL A 94 -3.36 8.15 0.12
CA VAL A 94 -3.61 6.74 0.41
C VAL A 94 -2.31 5.98 0.26
N VAL A 95 -2.01 5.13 1.23
CA VAL A 95 -0.97 4.10 1.17
C VAL A 95 -1.69 2.77 1.29
N LEU A 96 -1.74 2.01 0.20
CA LEU A 96 -2.43 0.72 0.10
C LEU A 96 -1.40 -0.40 0.01
N HIS A 97 -1.42 -1.31 0.97
CA HIS A 97 -0.60 -2.53 0.96
C HIS A 97 -1.49 -3.77 0.74
N THR A 98 -1.13 -4.56 -0.26
CA THR A 98 -1.85 -5.78 -0.66
C THR A 98 -0.89 -6.90 -1.08
N HIS A 99 -1.40 -8.14 -1.18
CA HIS A 99 -0.63 -9.33 -1.54
C HIS A 99 -1.18 -9.98 -2.83
N PRO A 100 -1.14 -9.30 -3.99
CA PRO A 100 -1.73 -9.80 -5.23
C PRO A 100 -0.99 -11.04 -5.70
N THR A 101 -1.74 -12.07 -6.07
CA THR A 101 -1.20 -13.40 -6.36
C THR A 101 -0.17 -13.38 -7.49
N TYR A 102 -0.47 -12.69 -8.59
CA TYR A 102 0.40 -12.72 -9.77
C TYR A 102 1.62 -11.82 -9.61
N ILE A 103 1.50 -10.70 -8.92
CA ILE A 103 2.66 -9.85 -8.59
C ILE A 103 3.63 -10.62 -7.69
N VAL A 104 3.13 -11.24 -6.61
CA VAL A 104 3.98 -12.03 -5.71
C VAL A 104 4.62 -13.20 -6.44
N ALA A 105 3.86 -13.91 -7.31
CA ALA A 105 4.39 -14.99 -8.12
C ALA A 105 5.46 -14.51 -9.12
N ALA A 106 5.27 -13.37 -9.77
CA ALA A 106 6.25 -12.80 -10.68
C ALA A 106 7.56 -12.45 -9.97
N MET A 107 7.49 -11.79 -8.80
CA MET A 107 8.68 -11.52 -8.00
C MET A 107 9.37 -12.80 -7.50
N HIS A 108 8.60 -13.84 -7.18
CA HIS A 108 9.15 -15.15 -6.80
C HIS A 108 9.85 -15.85 -7.98
N ALA A 109 9.36 -15.64 -9.21
CA ALA A 109 10.03 -16.09 -10.44
C ALA A 109 11.28 -15.25 -10.80
N GLY A 110 11.61 -14.22 -10.02
CA GLY A 110 12.80 -13.39 -10.22
C GLY A 110 12.56 -12.13 -11.06
N ILE A 111 11.32 -11.82 -11.43
CA ILE A 111 10.98 -10.66 -12.26
C ILE A 111 11.12 -9.37 -11.43
N GLN A 112 11.83 -8.39 -11.98
CA GLN A 112 11.81 -7.02 -11.50
C GLN A 112 10.60 -6.29 -12.09
N LEU A 113 9.71 -5.81 -11.23
CA LEU A 113 8.42 -5.25 -11.68
C LEU A 113 8.58 -3.98 -12.52
N ASN A 114 9.61 -3.16 -12.24
CA ASN A 114 9.91 -1.96 -13.02
C ASN A 114 10.32 -2.29 -14.47
N GLU A 115 10.91 -3.45 -14.75
CA GLU A 115 11.28 -3.87 -16.10
C GLU A 115 10.04 -4.13 -16.98
N LEU A 116 8.90 -4.45 -16.38
CA LEU A 116 7.65 -4.65 -17.09
C LEU A 116 7.13 -3.38 -17.78
N VAL A 117 7.56 -2.21 -17.32
CA VAL A 117 7.18 -0.92 -17.93
C VAL A 117 7.68 -0.80 -19.37
N GLU A 118 8.87 -1.34 -19.66
CA GLU A 118 9.44 -1.35 -21.02
C GLU A 118 8.71 -2.31 -21.95
N LEU A 119 8.23 -3.43 -21.41
CA LEU A 119 7.51 -4.46 -22.17
C LEU A 119 6.03 -4.10 -22.39
N PHE A 120 5.45 -3.36 -21.47
CA PHE A 120 4.06 -2.95 -21.48
C PHE A 120 3.93 -1.42 -21.36
N PRO A 121 4.02 -0.67 -22.48
CA PRO A 121 4.00 0.81 -22.45
C PRO A 121 2.77 1.42 -21.77
N GLU A 122 1.64 0.71 -21.78
CA GLU A 122 0.43 1.16 -21.10
C GLU A 122 0.59 1.14 -19.58
N LEU A 123 1.39 0.24 -19.01
CA LEU A 123 1.74 0.27 -17.59
C LEU A 123 2.43 1.58 -17.25
N GLY A 124 3.48 1.96 -17.98
CA GLY A 124 4.24 3.19 -17.75
C GLY A 124 3.45 4.48 -17.99
N ARG A 125 2.37 4.40 -18.76
CA ARG A 125 1.46 5.54 -18.98
C ARG A 125 0.67 5.93 -17.73
N TYR A 126 0.35 4.95 -16.86
CA TYR A 126 -0.56 5.15 -15.73
C TYR A 126 0.09 4.88 -14.37
N SER A 127 1.21 4.19 -14.33
CA SER A 127 1.86 3.79 -13.08
C SER A 127 3.38 3.87 -13.19
N ARG A 128 4.00 4.60 -12.30
CA ARG A 128 5.46 4.62 -12.14
C ARG A 128 5.82 3.49 -11.18
N VAL A 129 6.45 2.44 -11.69
CA VAL A 129 6.78 1.23 -10.95
C VAL A 129 8.22 1.29 -10.47
N ALA A 130 8.44 1.16 -9.17
CA ALA A 130 9.78 1.14 -8.57
C ALA A 130 10.45 -0.25 -8.68
N GLU A 131 11.77 -0.28 -8.52
CA GLU A 131 12.53 -1.51 -8.30
C GLU A 131 12.04 -2.24 -7.05
N ASN A 132 11.96 -3.58 -7.11
CA ASN A 132 11.47 -4.38 -5.98
C ASN A 132 12.33 -4.18 -4.71
N VAL A 133 11.67 -4.08 -3.55
CA VAL A 133 12.35 -4.21 -2.26
C VAL A 133 12.87 -5.65 -2.13
N PRO A 134 14.13 -5.87 -1.71
CA PRO A 134 14.67 -7.20 -1.48
C PRO A 134 13.93 -7.91 -0.34
N ASP A 135 14.25 -9.19 -0.15
CA ASP A 135 13.73 -9.98 0.96
C ASP A 135 14.27 -9.43 2.28
N VAL A 136 13.43 -8.71 3.01
CA VAL A 136 13.71 -8.14 4.34
C VAL A 136 12.60 -8.54 5.31
N PRO A 137 12.87 -8.58 6.62
CA PRO A 137 11.87 -9.01 7.59
C PRO A 137 10.58 -8.18 7.51
N PRO A 138 9.39 -8.79 7.44
CA PRO A 138 8.13 -8.07 7.47
C PRO A 138 7.94 -7.34 8.81
N ILE A 139 7.10 -6.31 8.82
CA ILE A 139 6.75 -5.55 10.05
C ILE A 139 8.00 -4.93 10.71
N SER A 140 9.02 -4.58 9.94
CA SER A 140 10.27 -4.03 10.44
C SER A 140 10.48 -2.58 10.00
N GLN A 141 11.33 -1.86 10.73
CA GLN A 141 11.79 -0.54 10.29
C GLN A 141 12.66 -0.65 9.02
N GLU A 142 13.43 -1.73 8.90
CA GLU A 142 14.24 -2.02 7.70
C GLU A 142 13.39 -2.09 6.44
N LEU A 143 12.22 -2.77 6.51
CA LEU A 143 11.28 -2.81 5.39
C LEU A 143 10.78 -1.41 5.01
N ALA A 144 10.45 -0.60 6.01
CA ALA A 144 10.01 0.78 5.77
C ALA A 144 11.11 1.61 5.10
N ASP A 145 12.33 1.56 5.62
CA ASP A 145 13.47 2.33 5.13
C ASP A 145 13.87 1.94 3.70
N GLU A 146 13.92 0.63 3.38
CA GLU A 146 14.20 0.14 2.04
C GLU A 146 13.09 0.50 1.05
N THR A 147 11.84 0.50 1.51
CA THR A 147 10.70 0.95 0.69
C THR A 147 10.80 2.45 0.37
N PHE A 148 11.10 3.29 1.36
CA PHE A 148 11.22 4.75 1.17
C PHE A 148 12.35 5.12 0.21
N LYS A 149 13.48 4.45 0.36
CA LYS A 149 14.65 4.63 -0.50
C LYS A 149 14.31 4.34 -1.97
N ARG A 150 13.63 3.21 -2.24
CA ARG A 150 13.29 2.80 -3.61
C ARG A 150 12.10 3.54 -4.19
N LEU A 151 11.22 4.05 -3.38
CA LEU A 151 10.17 4.98 -3.80
C LEU A 151 10.71 6.37 -4.14
N GLU A 152 12.02 6.60 -3.91
CA GLU A 152 12.65 7.92 -4.05
C GLU A 152 11.85 8.99 -3.28
N LEU A 153 11.51 8.65 -2.03
CA LEU A 153 10.78 9.57 -1.17
C LEU A 153 11.69 10.73 -0.76
N ASP A 154 11.35 11.91 -1.22
CA ASP A 154 12.02 13.15 -0.83
C ASP A 154 11.41 13.68 0.48
N PRO A 155 12.14 13.67 1.60
CA PRO A 155 11.62 14.11 2.89
C PRO A 155 11.35 15.62 2.97
N GLU A 156 11.96 16.44 2.10
CA GLU A 156 11.77 17.89 2.09
C GLU A 156 10.50 18.29 1.33
N THR A 157 10.26 17.68 0.19
CA THR A 157 9.11 18.00 -0.66
C THR A 157 7.95 17.02 -0.51
N GLY A 158 8.17 15.85 0.08
CA GLY A 158 7.20 14.77 0.21
C GLY A 158 6.81 14.11 -1.11
N LYS A 159 7.59 14.33 -2.16
CA LYS A 159 7.35 13.68 -3.45
C LYS A 159 7.88 12.25 -3.44
N CYS A 160 7.13 11.35 -4.04
CA CYS A 160 7.59 10.02 -4.39
C CYS A 160 7.93 9.96 -5.88
N GLY A 161 9.05 9.36 -6.23
CA GLY A 161 9.43 9.10 -7.62
C GLY A 161 8.48 8.10 -8.29
N PHE A 162 7.88 7.19 -7.50
CA PHE A 162 7.08 6.07 -7.96
C PHE A 162 5.74 5.98 -7.26
N ASP A 163 4.77 5.30 -7.91
CA ASP A 163 3.40 5.14 -7.43
C ASP A 163 3.16 3.75 -6.82
N ILE A 164 3.95 2.75 -7.22
CA ILE A 164 3.84 1.37 -6.75
C ILE A 164 5.20 0.69 -6.67
N ILE A 165 5.38 -0.13 -5.63
CA ILE A 165 6.60 -0.89 -5.38
C ILE A 165 6.28 -2.31 -4.91
N GLY A 166 6.99 -3.30 -5.46
CA GLY A 166 6.94 -4.68 -5.00
C GLY A 166 7.83 -4.91 -3.79
N ILE A 167 7.37 -5.74 -2.87
CA ILE A 167 8.14 -6.25 -1.73
C ILE A 167 8.31 -7.75 -1.96
N LYS A 168 9.54 -8.17 -2.28
CA LYS A 168 9.85 -9.56 -2.65
C LYS A 168 9.38 -10.55 -1.58
N GLY A 169 8.65 -11.58 -2.01
CA GLY A 169 8.13 -12.61 -1.11
C GLY A 169 6.98 -12.17 -0.20
N HIS A 170 6.45 -10.94 -0.35
CA HIS A 170 5.44 -10.38 0.53
C HIS A 170 4.22 -9.83 -0.23
N GLY A 171 4.38 -8.70 -0.91
CA GLY A 171 3.27 -8.03 -1.57
C GLY A 171 3.69 -6.76 -2.29
N VAL A 172 2.79 -5.76 -2.32
CA VAL A 172 3.05 -4.44 -2.93
C VAL A 172 2.57 -3.31 -2.04
N VAL A 173 3.17 -2.15 -2.21
CA VAL A 173 2.68 -0.88 -1.68
C VAL A 173 2.37 0.05 -2.84
N ALA A 174 1.14 0.56 -2.90
CA ALA A 174 0.71 1.57 -3.86
C ALA A 174 0.32 2.86 -3.15
N ILE A 175 0.65 3.99 -3.76
CA ILE A 175 0.45 5.34 -3.20
C ILE A 175 -0.25 6.19 -4.24
N ASP A 176 -1.38 6.79 -3.87
CA ASP A 176 -2.06 7.78 -4.72
C ASP A 176 -2.94 8.72 -3.86
N GLU A 177 -3.55 9.70 -4.50
CA GLU A 177 -4.44 10.68 -3.84
C GLU A 177 -5.78 10.07 -3.42
N THR A 178 -6.23 9.02 -4.09
CA THR A 178 -7.53 8.39 -3.81
C THR A 178 -7.40 6.87 -3.64
N PRO A 179 -8.31 6.24 -2.87
CA PRO A 179 -8.28 4.79 -2.65
C PRO A 179 -8.38 3.98 -3.96
N TRP A 180 -9.25 4.39 -4.87
CA TRP A 180 -9.44 3.70 -6.14
C TRP A 180 -8.22 3.81 -7.06
N ARG A 181 -7.58 4.99 -7.14
CA ARG A 181 -6.36 5.13 -7.95
C ARG A 181 -5.21 4.31 -7.40
N ALA A 182 -5.03 4.26 -6.08
CA ALA A 182 -4.04 3.36 -5.47
C ALA A 182 -4.34 1.89 -5.80
N PHE A 183 -5.61 1.49 -5.77
CA PHE A 183 -6.03 0.14 -6.17
C PHE A 183 -5.79 -0.13 -7.66
N GLU A 184 -6.08 0.81 -8.54
CA GLU A 184 -5.89 0.68 -9.99
C GLU A 184 -4.41 0.44 -10.37
N HIS A 185 -3.46 1.00 -9.63
CA HIS A 185 -2.04 0.67 -9.82
C HIS A 185 -1.77 -0.81 -9.53
N VAL A 186 -2.33 -1.32 -8.45
CA VAL A 186 -2.18 -2.74 -8.06
C VAL A 186 -2.85 -3.65 -9.10
N GLU A 187 -4.11 -3.37 -9.45
CA GLU A 187 -4.89 -4.19 -10.38
C GLU A 187 -4.21 -4.28 -11.76
N ARG A 188 -3.74 -3.15 -12.29
CA ARG A 188 -3.05 -3.10 -13.58
C ARG A 188 -1.76 -3.91 -13.57
N LEU A 189 -0.94 -3.75 -12.54
CA LEU A 189 0.32 -4.47 -12.43
C LEU A 189 0.09 -5.98 -12.23
N ASP A 190 -0.89 -6.37 -11.41
CA ASP A 190 -1.24 -7.78 -11.20
C ASP A 190 -1.73 -8.45 -12.49
N HIS A 191 -2.55 -7.74 -13.27
CA HIS A 191 -3.00 -8.21 -14.58
C HIS A 191 -1.84 -8.43 -15.56
N ILE A 192 -0.87 -7.52 -15.61
CA ILE A 192 0.32 -7.64 -16.45
C ILE A 192 1.20 -8.80 -15.98
N CYS A 193 1.42 -8.93 -14.68
CA CYS A 193 2.15 -10.09 -14.12
C CYS A 193 1.47 -11.42 -14.50
N HIS A 194 0.14 -11.47 -14.47
CA HIS A 194 -0.60 -12.65 -14.93
C HIS A 194 -0.33 -12.97 -16.41
N ILE A 195 -0.34 -11.96 -17.28
CA ILE A 195 -0.04 -12.14 -18.72
C ILE A 195 1.37 -12.70 -18.91
N VAL A 196 2.37 -12.12 -18.23
CA VAL A 196 3.78 -12.54 -18.33
C VAL A 196 3.95 -13.97 -17.86
N LEU A 197 3.41 -14.32 -16.69
CA LEU A 197 3.49 -15.68 -16.15
C LEU A 197 2.78 -16.70 -17.03
N ALA A 198 1.61 -16.34 -17.60
CA ALA A 198 0.87 -17.22 -18.49
C ALA A 198 1.56 -17.42 -19.85
N SER A 199 2.37 -16.46 -20.30
CA SER A 199 3.14 -16.57 -21.55
C SER A 199 4.32 -17.54 -21.46
N GLY A 200 4.83 -17.80 -20.25
CA GLY A 200 6.03 -18.61 -20.01
C GLY A 200 7.34 -17.98 -20.51
N ASN A 201 7.32 -16.70 -20.86
CA ASN A 201 8.49 -15.95 -21.36
C ASN A 201 8.98 -14.99 -20.25
N PHE A 202 9.77 -15.52 -19.31
CA PHE A 202 10.40 -14.73 -18.23
C PHE A 202 11.71 -15.35 -17.78
#